data_97c720544ec88b1bc23c85907b3634fb
#
_entry.id   97c720544ec88b1bc23c85907b3634fb
#
_cell.length_a   1.000
_cell.length_b   1.000
_cell.length_c   1.000
_cell.angle_alpha   90.00
_cell.angle_beta   90.00
_cell.angle_gamma   90.00
#
_symmetry.space_group_name_H-M   'P 1'
#
loop_
_entity.id
_entity.type
_entity.pdbx_description
1 polymer ?
#
loop_
_entity_poly.entity_id
_entity_poly.type
_entity_poly.pdbx_seq_one_letter_code
_entity_poly.pdbx_strand_id
1 'polypeptide(L)'
;MAGLVEKDIRLLLKRKQTVILFLAISFLLGFTTDGSFVIAYLTVLCAIFTASTISYDEFDNGYTFLMTLPIDCKTYVAEKYAFCIGGGFIAWNFAVIFYFVSAVIKGDSINLSEDMMMAVVFIPVYIIMLCIMIPIQLKYGGYKSRIVLLVLWGIIALIGFVGAKALAGLNVSIDGLVKILDQIPDIAFAVIGIAITVLIMVISIACSRKIMEKKEY
;
A
#
# COMPACT_ATOMS: atom_id res chain seq x y z
N MET A 1 -13.35 -17.29 -7.42
CA MET A 1 -12.12 -16.61 -7.01
C MET A 1 -10.94 -16.84 -7.95
N ALA A 2 -10.54 -18.08 -8.27
CA ALA A 2 -9.37 -18.34 -9.13
C ALA A 2 -9.41 -17.61 -10.48
N GLY A 3 -10.54 -17.58 -11.18
CA GLY A 3 -10.67 -16.88 -12.47
C GLY A 3 -10.52 -15.35 -12.39
N LEU A 4 -10.94 -14.73 -11.27
CA LEU A 4 -10.76 -13.30 -11.06
C LEU A 4 -9.28 -12.96 -10.85
N VAL A 5 -8.59 -13.74 -10.02
CA VAL A 5 -7.14 -13.57 -9.79
C VAL A 5 -6.36 -13.80 -11.09
N GLU A 6 -6.70 -14.83 -11.88
CA GLU A 6 -6.06 -15.06 -13.17
C GLU A 6 -6.27 -13.90 -14.14
N LYS A 7 -7.48 -13.35 -14.19
CA LYS A 7 -7.78 -12.14 -14.97
C LYS A 7 -6.86 -10.97 -14.56
N ASP A 8 -6.76 -10.70 -13.27
CA ASP A 8 -5.96 -9.57 -12.75
C ASP A 8 -4.46 -9.78 -13.00
N ILE A 9 -3.96 -11.00 -12.84
CA ILE A 9 -2.57 -11.33 -13.21
C ILE A 9 -2.32 -11.07 -14.71
N ARG A 10 -3.23 -11.53 -15.58
CA ARG A 10 -3.10 -11.30 -17.04
C ARG A 10 -3.15 -9.82 -17.39
N LEU A 11 -3.97 -9.02 -16.70
CA LEU A 11 -4.02 -7.56 -16.87
C LEU A 11 -2.69 -6.89 -16.51
N LEU A 12 -2.08 -7.29 -15.40
CA LEU A 12 -0.78 -6.77 -14.98
C LEU A 12 0.34 -7.20 -15.92
N LEU A 13 0.34 -8.45 -16.37
CA LEU A 13 1.34 -8.98 -17.33
C LEU A 13 1.30 -8.26 -18.70
N LYS A 14 0.14 -7.80 -19.14
CA LYS A 14 0.05 -6.95 -20.35
C LYS A 14 0.81 -5.63 -20.20
N ARG A 15 1.07 -5.18 -18.99
CA ARG A 15 1.80 -3.94 -18.68
C ARG A 15 3.25 -4.20 -18.25
N LYS A 16 3.87 -5.21 -18.80
CA LYS A 16 5.28 -5.56 -18.52
C LYS A 16 6.25 -4.38 -18.62
N GLN A 17 6.00 -3.42 -19.52
CA GLN A 17 6.82 -2.21 -19.67
C GLN A 17 6.84 -1.36 -18.38
N THR A 18 5.68 -1.20 -17.73
CA THR A 18 5.57 -0.47 -16.45
C THR A 18 6.32 -1.19 -15.34
N VAL A 19 6.22 -2.52 -15.27
CA VAL A 19 6.96 -3.33 -14.28
C VAL A 19 8.46 -3.20 -14.51
N ILE A 20 8.92 -3.31 -15.75
CA ILE A 20 10.34 -3.14 -16.11
C ILE A 20 10.84 -1.75 -15.72
N LEU A 21 10.05 -0.70 -15.99
CA LEU A 21 10.37 0.67 -15.61
C LEU A 21 10.52 0.80 -14.08
N PHE A 22 9.59 0.22 -13.31
CA PHE A 22 9.67 0.24 -11.85
C PHE A 22 10.93 -0.45 -11.31
N LEU A 23 11.27 -1.60 -11.90
CA LEU A 23 12.49 -2.33 -11.55
C LEU A 23 13.76 -1.56 -11.95
N ALA A 24 13.77 -0.91 -13.10
CA ALA A 24 14.91 -0.11 -13.53
C ALA A 24 15.14 1.11 -12.61
N ILE A 25 14.06 1.80 -12.23
CA ILE A 25 14.17 2.92 -11.28
C ILE A 25 14.60 2.42 -9.90
N SER A 26 14.06 1.30 -9.41
CA SER A 26 14.49 0.75 -8.12
C SER A 26 15.96 0.33 -8.12
N PHE A 27 16.46 -0.17 -9.25
CA PHE A 27 17.88 -0.47 -9.42
C PHE A 27 18.75 0.80 -9.30
N LEU A 28 18.36 1.87 -9.99
CA LEU A 28 19.08 3.16 -9.89
C LEU A 28 19.05 3.72 -8.46
N LEU A 29 17.87 3.72 -7.82
CA LEU A 29 17.71 4.20 -6.45
C LEU A 29 18.50 3.36 -5.45
N GLY A 30 18.55 2.03 -5.61
CA GLY A 30 19.31 1.14 -4.74
C GLY A 30 20.79 1.45 -4.68
N PHE A 31 21.37 2.02 -5.74
CA PHE A 31 22.79 2.41 -5.78
C PHE A 31 23.05 3.88 -5.44
N THR A 32 22.05 4.76 -5.55
CA THR A 32 22.20 6.22 -5.34
C THR A 32 21.70 6.72 -4.00
N THR A 33 20.75 6.00 -3.37
CA THR A 33 20.14 6.40 -2.10
C THR A 33 20.36 5.35 -1.01
N ASP A 34 19.89 5.65 0.19
CA ASP A 34 19.81 4.69 1.28
C ASP A 34 18.88 3.53 0.89
N GLY A 35 19.34 2.30 1.06
CA GLY A 35 18.65 1.11 0.58
C GLY A 35 17.23 0.95 1.13
N SER A 36 16.95 1.44 2.34
CA SER A 36 15.62 1.43 2.96
C SER A 36 14.55 2.15 2.13
N PHE A 37 14.95 3.21 1.39
CA PHE A 37 14.05 3.92 0.49
C PHE A 37 13.53 3.03 -0.65
N VAL A 38 14.32 2.07 -1.11
CA VAL A 38 13.92 1.11 -2.16
C VAL A 38 12.77 0.22 -1.69
N ILE A 39 12.79 -0.21 -0.41
CA ILE A 39 11.71 -1.02 0.16
C ILE A 39 10.40 -0.22 0.16
N ALA A 40 10.44 1.02 0.65
CA ALA A 40 9.27 1.89 0.63
C ALA A 40 8.76 2.15 -0.80
N TYR A 41 9.67 2.48 -1.72
CA TYR A 41 9.37 2.78 -3.12
C TYR A 41 8.67 1.61 -3.82
N LEU A 42 9.24 0.40 -3.77
CA LEU A 42 8.68 -0.78 -4.42
C LEU A 42 7.34 -1.19 -3.82
N THR A 43 7.20 -1.15 -2.50
CA THR A 43 5.94 -1.50 -1.85
C THR A 43 4.81 -0.53 -2.21
N VAL A 44 5.07 0.78 -2.20
CA VAL A 44 4.10 1.81 -2.58
C VAL A 44 3.72 1.69 -4.06
N LEU A 45 4.68 1.51 -4.97
CA LEU A 45 4.39 1.34 -6.38
C LEU A 45 3.58 0.07 -6.65
N CYS A 46 3.88 -1.02 -5.95
CA CYS A 46 3.10 -2.24 -6.08
C CYS A 46 1.65 -2.03 -5.59
N ALA A 47 1.42 -1.26 -4.52
CA ALA A 47 0.08 -0.92 -4.07
C ALA A 47 -0.71 -0.19 -5.16
N ILE A 48 -0.10 0.83 -5.77
CA ILE A 48 -0.74 1.60 -6.85
C ILE A 48 -1.00 0.70 -8.07
N PHE A 49 -0.05 -0.16 -8.41
CA PHE A 49 -0.12 -1.02 -9.59
C PHE A 49 -1.17 -2.12 -9.44
N THR A 50 -1.20 -2.83 -8.31
CA THR A 50 -2.21 -3.87 -8.03
C THR A 50 -3.60 -3.27 -7.87
N ALA A 51 -3.74 -2.17 -7.13
CA ALA A 51 -5.01 -1.48 -6.98
C ALA A 51 -5.55 -0.94 -8.32
N SER A 52 -4.69 -0.61 -9.28
CA SER A 52 -5.12 -0.15 -10.61
C SER A 52 -5.97 -1.16 -11.38
N THR A 53 -5.92 -2.46 -11.04
CA THR A 53 -6.78 -3.50 -11.66
C THR A 53 -8.26 -3.22 -11.44
N ILE A 54 -8.62 -2.61 -10.30
CA ILE A 54 -10.00 -2.18 -10.00
C ILE A 54 -10.47 -1.13 -11.01
N SER A 55 -9.59 -0.19 -11.35
CA SER A 55 -9.90 0.84 -12.35
C SER A 55 -10.12 0.25 -13.74
N TYR A 56 -9.42 -0.85 -14.10
CA TYR A 56 -9.62 -1.53 -15.38
C TYR A 56 -10.94 -2.28 -15.46
N ASP A 57 -11.43 -2.79 -14.35
CA ASP A 57 -12.73 -3.46 -14.30
C ASP A 57 -13.91 -2.49 -14.57
N GLU A 58 -13.68 -1.19 -14.47
CA GLU A 58 -14.69 -0.17 -14.74
C GLU A 58 -14.72 0.27 -16.23
N PHE A 59 -13.61 0.13 -16.96
CA PHE A 59 -13.57 0.49 -18.38
C PHE A 59 -14.54 -0.38 -19.18
N ASP A 60 -15.17 0.22 -20.19
CA ASP A 60 -16.07 -0.43 -21.13
C ASP A 60 -17.23 -1.21 -20.49
N ASN A 61 -17.79 -0.69 -19.38
CA ASN A 61 -18.84 -1.36 -18.59
C ASN A 61 -18.42 -2.74 -18.05
N GLY A 62 -17.14 -2.93 -17.76
CA GLY A 62 -16.60 -4.21 -17.30
C GLY A 62 -17.25 -4.71 -16.01
N TYR A 63 -17.67 -3.82 -15.10
CA TYR A 63 -18.44 -4.20 -13.92
C TYR A 63 -19.79 -4.85 -14.26
N THR A 64 -20.52 -4.28 -15.21
CA THR A 64 -21.79 -4.83 -15.67
C THR A 64 -21.59 -6.25 -16.18
N PHE A 65 -20.56 -6.46 -17.00
CA PHE A 65 -20.19 -7.80 -17.49
C PHE A 65 -19.78 -8.74 -16.36
N LEU A 66 -18.96 -8.29 -15.39
CA LEU A 66 -18.52 -9.12 -14.28
C LEU A 66 -19.70 -9.57 -13.40
N MET A 67 -20.73 -8.72 -13.25
CA MET A 67 -21.92 -9.06 -12.45
C MET A 67 -22.93 -9.96 -13.19
N THR A 68 -22.77 -10.17 -14.50
CA THR A 68 -23.53 -11.24 -15.22
C THR A 68 -22.96 -12.63 -14.94
N LEU A 69 -21.73 -12.73 -14.44
CA LEU A 69 -21.14 -13.97 -14.01
C LEU A 69 -21.68 -14.37 -12.61
N PRO A 70 -21.66 -15.65 -12.24
CA PRO A 70 -22.11 -16.09 -10.91
C PRO A 70 -21.10 -15.71 -9.82
N ILE A 71 -20.88 -14.40 -9.63
CA ILE A 71 -19.90 -13.83 -8.70
C ILE A 71 -20.63 -12.83 -7.80
N ASP A 72 -20.58 -13.07 -6.50
CA ASP A 72 -21.13 -12.15 -5.50
C ASP A 72 -20.20 -10.94 -5.30
N CYS A 73 -20.78 -9.76 -5.00
CA CYS A 73 -20.04 -8.56 -4.63
C CYS A 73 -19.03 -8.80 -3.50
N LYS A 74 -19.39 -9.66 -2.53
CA LYS A 74 -18.52 -10.05 -1.41
C LYS A 74 -17.27 -10.80 -1.89
N THR A 75 -17.47 -11.73 -2.83
CA THR A 75 -16.39 -12.52 -3.43
C THR A 75 -15.45 -11.64 -4.24
N TYR A 76 -15.99 -10.69 -5.00
CA TYR A 76 -15.20 -9.74 -5.75
C TYR A 76 -14.33 -8.84 -4.85
N VAL A 77 -14.93 -8.26 -3.80
CA VAL A 77 -14.18 -7.42 -2.85
C VAL A 77 -13.09 -8.23 -2.14
N ALA A 78 -13.42 -9.43 -1.66
CA ALA A 78 -12.45 -10.30 -0.99
C ALA A 78 -11.27 -10.67 -1.90
N GLU A 79 -11.56 -10.93 -3.18
CA GLU A 79 -10.52 -11.20 -4.18
C GLU A 79 -9.59 -10.01 -4.36
N LYS A 80 -10.13 -8.77 -4.51
CA LYS A 80 -9.31 -7.57 -4.69
C LYS A 80 -8.36 -7.32 -3.50
N TYR A 81 -8.85 -7.49 -2.28
CA TYR A 81 -7.97 -7.38 -1.10
C TYR A 81 -6.91 -8.49 -1.08
N ALA A 82 -7.31 -9.74 -1.32
CA ALA A 82 -6.36 -10.86 -1.34
C ALA A 82 -5.29 -10.69 -2.43
N PHE A 83 -5.70 -10.25 -3.63
CA PHE A 83 -4.81 -10.01 -4.75
C PHE A 83 -3.82 -8.86 -4.47
N CYS A 84 -4.33 -7.73 -3.96
CA CYS A 84 -3.47 -6.59 -3.63
C CYS A 84 -2.50 -6.93 -2.49
N ILE A 85 -2.97 -7.56 -1.40
CA ILE A 85 -2.11 -7.93 -0.27
C ILE A 85 -1.06 -8.96 -0.71
N GLY A 86 -1.45 -9.98 -1.48
CA GLY A 86 -0.53 -10.98 -2.01
C GLY A 86 0.52 -10.39 -2.93
N GLY A 87 0.12 -9.51 -3.84
CA GLY A 87 1.04 -8.79 -4.74
C GLY A 87 2.04 -7.93 -3.97
N GLY A 88 1.56 -7.24 -2.92
CA GLY A 88 2.43 -6.45 -2.06
C GLY A 88 3.42 -7.26 -1.26
N PHE A 89 2.99 -8.41 -0.75
CA PHE A 89 3.90 -9.31 -0.04
C PHE A 89 5.01 -9.84 -0.95
N ILE A 90 4.69 -10.17 -2.20
CA ILE A 90 5.69 -10.58 -3.21
C ILE A 90 6.65 -9.43 -3.50
N ALA A 91 6.14 -8.21 -3.72
CA ALA A 91 6.98 -7.04 -3.98
C ALA A 91 7.86 -6.66 -2.79
N TRP A 92 7.33 -6.78 -1.57
CA TRP A 92 8.09 -6.54 -0.35
C TRP A 92 9.25 -7.53 -0.20
N ASN A 93 9.01 -8.84 -0.39
CA ASN A 93 10.07 -9.85 -0.37
C ASN A 93 11.16 -9.53 -1.40
N PHE A 94 10.74 -9.18 -2.63
CA PHE A 94 11.67 -8.81 -3.68
C PHE A 94 12.49 -7.55 -3.30
N ALA A 95 11.85 -6.55 -2.72
CA ALA A 95 12.48 -5.32 -2.30
C ALA A 95 13.52 -5.55 -1.18
N VAL A 96 13.19 -6.41 -0.20
CA VAL A 96 14.10 -6.78 0.89
C VAL A 96 15.33 -7.53 0.35
N ILE A 97 15.11 -8.52 -0.55
CA ILE A 97 16.24 -9.23 -1.18
C ILE A 97 17.14 -8.25 -1.95
N PHE A 98 16.52 -7.35 -2.71
CA PHE A 98 17.26 -6.34 -3.47
C PHE A 98 18.04 -5.38 -2.57
N TYR A 99 17.46 -4.98 -1.44
CA TYR A 99 18.13 -4.17 -0.42
C TYR A 99 19.42 -4.84 0.07
N PHE A 100 19.33 -6.09 0.53
CA PHE A 100 20.51 -6.81 1.02
C PHE A 100 21.56 -7.03 -0.06
N VAL A 101 21.16 -7.35 -1.29
CA VAL A 101 22.09 -7.49 -2.42
C VAL A 101 22.79 -6.16 -2.70
N SER A 102 22.07 -5.04 -2.71
CA SER A 102 22.68 -3.72 -2.94
C SER A 102 23.65 -3.31 -1.82
N ALA A 103 23.30 -3.60 -0.55
CA ALA A 103 24.15 -3.33 0.60
C ALA A 103 25.47 -4.11 0.55
N VAL A 104 25.40 -5.40 0.17
CA VAL A 104 26.60 -6.23 -0.03
C VAL A 104 27.50 -5.66 -1.13
N ILE A 105 26.93 -5.23 -2.27
CA ILE A 105 27.68 -4.69 -3.39
C ILE A 105 28.36 -3.36 -3.02
N LYS A 106 27.66 -2.53 -2.23
CA LYS A 106 28.19 -1.23 -1.74
C LYS A 106 29.26 -1.41 -0.66
N GLY A 107 29.29 -2.54 0.02
CA GLY A 107 30.15 -2.77 1.18
C GLY A 107 29.64 -2.08 2.45
N ASP A 108 28.36 -1.76 2.50
CA ASP A 108 27.72 -1.15 3.68
C ASP A 108 27.70 -2.15 4.85
N SER A 109 27.78 -1.64 6.07
CA SER A 109 27.64 -2.47 7.28
C SER A 109 26.19 -2.91 7.43
N ILE A 110 25.94 -4.23 7.36
CA ILE A 110 24.60 -4.80 7.49
C ILE A 110 24.34 -5.15 8.95
N ASN A 111 23.38 -4.49 9.56
CA ASN A 111 22.81 -4.84 10.87
C ASN A 111 21.49 -5.58 10.64
N LEU A 112 21.58 -6.91 10.45
CA LEU A 112 20.44 -7.74 10.05
C LEU A 112 19.19 -7.50 10.91
N SER A 113 19.37 -7.30 12.22
CA SER A 113 18.26 -7.07 13.16
C SER A 113 17.55 -5.73 12.92
N GLU A 114 18.30 -4.65 12.79
CA GLU A 114 17.76 -3.30 12.59
C GLU A 114 17.15 -3.15 11.20
N ASP A 115 17.84 -3.65 10.18
CA ASP A 115 17.40 -3.58 8.78
C ASP A 115 16.12 -4.37 8.54
N MET A 116 16.01 -5.57 9.13
CA MET A 116 14.80 -6.38 9.05
C MET A 116 13.64 -5.76 9.84
N MET A 117 13.89 -5.18 11.01
CA MET A 117 12.86 -4.45 11.76
C MET A 117 12.32 -3.28 10.95
N MET A 118 13.20 -2.51 10.31
CA MET A 118 12.80 -1.41 9.43
C MET A 118 11.97 -1.91 8.23
N ALA A 119 12.38 -3.01 7.60
CA ALA A 119 11.64 -3.60 6.49
C ALA A 119 10.22 -4.05 6.90
N VAL A 120 10.05 -4.64 8.09
CA VAL A 120 8.75 -5.11 8.61
C VAL A 120 7.78 -3.95 8.85
N VAL A 121 8.27 -2.78 9.26
CA VAL A 121 7.42 -1.57 9.47
C VAL A 121 6.69 -1.13 8.20
N PHE A 122 7.25 -1.40 7.01
CA PHE A 122 6.59 -1.06 5.75
C PHE A 122 5.36 -1.92 5.44
N ILE A 123 5.20 -3.10 6.05
CA ILE A 123 4.03 -3.98 5.82
C ILE A 123 2.72 -3.32 6.33
N PRO A 124 2.62 -2.87 7.59
CA PRO A 124 1.44 -2.15 8.06
C PRO A 124 1.13 -0.89 7.23
N VAL A 125 2.15 -0.11 6.88
CA VAL A 125 2.00 1.10 6.06
C VAL A 125 1.40 0.76 4.71
N TYR A 126 1.89 -0.28 4.06
CA TYR A 126 1.35 -0.79 2.80
C TYR A 126 -0.12 -1.20 2.92
N ILE A 127 -0.48 -1.97 3.95
CA ILE A 127 -1.86 -2.44 4.17
C ILE A 127 -2.79 -1.25 4.42
N ILE A 128 -2.39 -0.28 5.23
CA ILE A 128 -3.18 0.94 5.49
C ILE A 128 -3.41 1.71 4.19
N MET A 129 -2.37 1.84 3.35
CA MET A 129 -2.48 2.48 2.04
C MET A 129 -3.49 1.77 1.14
N LEU A 130 -3.47 0.45 1.07
CA LEU A 130 -4.46 -0.33 0.32
C LEU A 130 -5.88 -0.15 0.88
N CYS A 131 -6.02 -0.13 2.20
CA CYS A 131 -7.31 0.07 2.87
C CYS A 131 -7.95 1.44 2.55
N ILE A 132 -7.15 2.42 2.19
CA ILE A 132 -7.63 3.74 1.72
C ILE A 132 -7.92 3.69 0.21
N MET A 133 -7.01 3.11 -0.57
CA MET A 133 -7.10 3.13 -2.03
C MET A 133 -8.26 2.29 -2.57
N ILE A 134 -8.46 1.07 -2.06
CA ILE A 134 -9.47 0.14 -2.59
C ILE A 134 -10.88 0.71 -2.49
N PRO A 135 -11.40 1.17 -1.32
CA PRO A 135 -12.76 1.71 -1.25
C PRO A 135 -12.96 2.98 -2.07
N ILE A 136 -11.93 3.82 -2.20
CA ILE A 136 -11.99 5.02 -3.03
C ILE A 136 -12.10 4.64 -4.51
N GLN A 137 -11.33 3.68 -4.98
CA GLN A 137 -11.40 3.21 -6.36
C GLN A 137 -12.73 2.53 -6.68
N LEU A 138 -13.25 1.72 -5.76
CA LEU A 138 -14.57 1.09 -5.91
C LEU A 138 -15.70 2.11 -5.98
N LYS A 139 -15.61 3.21 -5.21
CA LYS A 139 -16.66 4.23 -5.15
C LYS A 139 -16.64 5.19 -6.34
N TYR A 140 -15.46 5.70 -6.69
CA TYR A 140 -15.32 6.80 -7.64
C TYR A 140 -14.87 6.37 -9.04
N GLY A 141 -14.44 5.10 -9.18
CA GLY A 141 -13.95 4.55 -10.43
C GLY A 141 -12.55 5.01 -10.83
N GLY A 142 -12.11 4.58 -12.02
CA GLY A 142 -10.72 4.71 -12.44
C GLY A 142 -10.20 6.13 -12.57
N TYR A 143 -10.97 7.04 -13.18
CA TYR A 143 -10.50 8.41 -13.42
C TYR A 143 -10.70 9.32 -12.20
N LYS A 144 -11.90 9.32 -11.64
CA LYS A 144 -12.23 10.18 -10.49
C LYS A 144 -11.45 9.78 -9.23
N SER A 145 -11.19 8.50 -9.03
CA SER A 145 -10.43 8.01 -7.86
C SER A 145 -9.02 8.58 -7.81
N ARG A 146 -8.35 8.77 -8.94
CA ARG A 146 -7.00 9.38 -8.99
C ARG A 146 -7.00 10.80 -8.45
N ILE A 147 -8.01 11.60 -8.84
CA ILE A 147 -8.16 12.98 -8.36
C ILE A 147 -8.45 12.98 -6.86
N VAL A 148 -9.38 12.12 -6.40
CA VAL A 148 -9.73 12.00 -4.99
C VAL A 148 -8.52 11.59 -4.15
N LEU A 149 -7.72 10.63 -4.62
CA LEU A 149 -6.49 10.20 -3.95
C LEU A 149 -5.45 11.33 -3.90
N LEU A 150 -5.24 12.06 -4.99
CA LEU A 150 -4.34 13.21 -4.99
C LEU A 150 -4.73 14.28 -3.99
N VAL A 151 -6.04 14.63 -3.96
CA VAL A 151 -6.57 15.60 -3.00
C VAL A 151 -6.39 15.10 -1.57
N LEU A 152 -6.70 13.83 -1.31
CA LEU A 152 -6.58 13.23 0.02
C LEU A 152 -5.14 13.23 0.51
N TRP A 153 -4.18 12.82 -0.32
CA TRP A 153 -2.75 12.86 0.03
C TRP A 153 -2.25 14.29 0.19
N GLY A 154 -2.75 15.23 -0.62
CA GLY A 154 -2.46 16.66 -0.46
C GLY A 154 -2.95 17.21 0.87
N ILE A 155 -4.17 16.86 1.29
CA ILE A 155 -4.74 17.25 2.59
C ILE A 155 -3.93 16.65 3.75
N ILE A 156 -3.58 15.36 3.68
CA ILE A 156 -2.75 14.70 4.72
C ILE A 156 -1.39 15.39 4.84
N ALA A 157 -0.73 15.70 3.72
CA ALA A 157 0.54 16.40 3.73
C ALA A 157 0.42 17.82 4.31
N LEU A 158 -0.66 18.54 3.98
CA LEU A 158 -0.92 19.88 4.49
C LEU A 158 -1.21 19.87 5.99
N ILE A 159 -2.01 18.93 6.49
CA ILE A 159 -2.26 18.75 7.93
C ILE A 159 -0.95 18.41 8.66
N GLY A 160 -0.13 17.53 8.10
CA GLY A 160 1.19 17.19 8.66
C GLY A 160 2.11 18.40 8.73
N PHE A 161 2.17 19.20 7.67
CA PHE A 161 3.00 20.40 7.61
C PHE A 161 2.53 21.49 8.58
N VAL A 162 1.22 21.78 8.60
CA VAL A 162 0.64 22.77 9.51
C VAL A 162 0.74 22.31 10.95
N GLY A 163 0.49 21.02 11.22
CA GLY A 163 0.64 20.42 12.54
C GLY A 163 2.07 20.52 13.07
N ALA A 164 3.06 20.20 12.23
CA ALA A 164 4.47 20.32 12.59
C ALA A 164 4.86 21.77 12.91
N LYS A 165 4.40 22.75 12.11
CA LYS A 165 4.63 24.17 12.39
C LYS A 165 3.92 24.68 13.65
N ALA A 166 2.69 24.23 13.88
CA ALA A 166 1.94 24.60 15.09
C ALA A 166 2.62 24.06 16.35
N LEU A 167 3.07 22.80 16.34
CA LEU A 167 3.83 22.20 17.45
C LEU A 167 5.15 22.94 17.70
N ALA A 168 5.88 23.29 16.65
CA ALA A 168 7.11 24.09 16.75
C ALA A 168 6.84 25.51 17.31
N GLY A 169 5.72 26.14 16.93
CA GLY A 169 5.33 27.47 17.41
C GLY A 169 4.83 27.49 18.85
N LEU A 170 4.29 26.37 19.35
CA LEU A 170 3.80 26.23 20.73
C LEU A 170 4.90 25.80 21.72
N ASN A 171 6.17 25.68 21.26
CA ASN A 171 7.28 25.13 22.06
C ASN A 171 6.93 23.81 22.77
N VAL A 172 5.98 23.07 22.22
CA VAL A 172 5.67 21.71 22.69
C VAL A 172 6.86 20.85 22.26
N SER A 173 7.73 20.55 23.19
CA SER A 173 8.84 19.65 22.94
C SER A 173 8.26 18.27 22.58
N ILE A 174 8.45 17.86 21.33
CA ILE A 174 8.13 16.51 20.84
C ILE A 174 8.87 15.47 21.70
N ASP A 175 9.96 15.89 22.37
CA ASP A 175 10.75 15.06 23.28
C ASP A 175 9.91 14.41 24.40
N GLY A 176 8.83 15.06 24.85
CA GLY A 176 7.91 14.46 25.82
C GLY A 176 7.11 13.29 25.26
N LEU A 177 6.65 13.40 24.01
CA LEU A 177 5.95 12.32 23.31
C LEU A 177 6.91 11.19 22.92
N VAL A 178 8.11 11.54 22.46
CA VAL A 178 9.16 10.57 22.13
C VAL A 178 9.54 9.76 23.38
N LYS A 179 9.76 10.41 24.52
CA LYS A 179 10.05 9.71 25.77
C LYS A 179 8.94 8.76 26.24
N ILE A 180 7.67 9.09 25.99
CA ILE A 180 6.55 8.18 26.31
C ILE A 180 6.56 6.99 25.34
N LEU A 181 6.87 7.21 24.05
CA LEU A 181 6.97 6.15 23.06
C LEU A 181 8.18 5.23 23.34
N ASP A 182 9.32 5.79 23.75
CA ASP A 182 10.53 5.03 24.10
C ASP A 182 10.35 4.16 25.38
N GLN A 183 9.35 4.47 26.22
CA GLN A 183 9.02 3.64 27.38
C GLN A 183 8.17 2.41 27.03
N ILE A 184 7.58 2.38 25.83
CA ILE A 184 6.78 1.25 25.37
C ILE A 184 7.74 0.17 24.85
N PRO A 185 7.68 -1.07 25.34
CA PRO A 185 8.49 -2.15 24.80
C PRO A 185 8.22 -2.32 23.30
N ASP A 186 9.26 -2.55 22.50
CA ASP A 186 9.16 -2.70 21.04
C ASP A 186 8.10 -3.73 20.61
N ILE A 187 7.99 -4.81 21.40
CA ILE A 187 6.98 -5.85 21.20
C ILE A 187 5.55 -5.30 21.37
N ALA A 188 5.32 -4.48 22.40
CA ALA A 188 4.00 -3.89 22.63
C ALA A 188 3.63 -2.90 21.52
N PHE A 189 4.60 -2.10 21.06
CA PHE A 189 4.43 -1.20 19.93
C PHE A 189 4.07 -1.95 18.64
N ALA A 190 4.77 -3.06 18.36
CA ALA A 190 4.48 -3.91 17.20
C ALA A 190 3.07 -4.54 17.29
N VAL A 191 2.69 -5.06 18.46
CA VAL A 191 1.36 -5.67 18.67
C VAL A 191 0.24 -4.65 18.50
N ILE A 192 0.39 -3.45 19.04
CA ILE A 192 -0.58 -2.36 18.90
C ILE A 192 -0.69 -1.96 17.41
N GLY A 193 0.45 -1.81 16.72
CA GLY A 193 0.48 -1.48 15.29
C GLY A 193 -0.24 -2.52 14.44
N ILE A 194 -0.01 -3.80 14.69
CA ILE A 194 -0.69 -4.90 14.00
C ILE A 194 -2.19 -4.88 14.31
N ALA A 195 -2.58 -4.70 15.57
CA ALA A 195 -3.99 -4.67 15.96
C ALA A 195 -4.75 -3.51 15.27
N ILE A 196 -4.15 -2.32 15.23
CA ILE A 196 -4.70 -1.15 14.51
C ILE A 196 -4.83 -1.45 13.01
N THR A 197 -3.80 -2.04 12.41
CA THR A 197 -3.81 -2.39 10.97
C THR A 197 -4.91 -3.39 10.64
N VAL A 198 -5.09 -4.42 11.45
CA VAL A 198 -6.17 -5.40 11.28
C VAL A 198 -7.54 -4.75 11.45
N LEU A 199 -7.72 -3.87 12.43
CA LEU A 199 -8.96 -3.14 12.64
C LEU A 199 -9.31 -2.27 11.42
N ILE A 200 -8.35 -1.49 10.92
CA ILE A 200 -8.52 -0.67 9.71
C ILE A 200 -8.88 -1.54 8.51
N MET A 201 -8.24 -2.70 8.34
CA MET A 201 -8.51 -3.63 7.25
C MET A 201 -9.95 -4.16 7.31
N VAL A 202 -10.43 -4.56 8.48
CA VAL A 202 -11.81 -5.05 8.67
C VAL A 202 -12.82 -3.95 8.33
N ILE A 203 -12.61 -2.73 8.83
CA ILE A 203 -13.47 -1.57 8.53
C ILE A 203 -13.47 -1.28 7.03
N SER A 204 -12.30 -1.30 6.39
CA SER A 204 -12.15 -1.02 4.96
C SER A 204 -12.86 -2.07 4.10
N ILE A 205 -12.74 -3.35 4.42
CA ILE A 205 -13.45 -4.44 3.73
C ILE A 205 -14.97 -4.28 3.88
N ALA A 206 -15.47 -3.98 5.09
CA ALA A 206 -16.87 -3.75 5.33
C ALA A 206 -17.41 -2.55 4.53
N CYS A 207 -16.65 -1.46 4.50
CA CYS A 207 -16.98 -0.27 3.71
C CYS A 207 -17.02 -0.59 2.20
N SER A 208 -16.02 -1.30 1.69
CA SER A 208 -15.93 -1.71 0.29
C SER A 208 -17.08 -2.60 -0.15
N ARG A 209 -17.49 -3.56 0.71
CA ARG A 209 -18.67 -4.40 0.47
C ARG A 209 -19.93 -3.56 0.36
N LYS A 210 -20.15 -2.64 1.31
CA LYS A 210 -21.32 -1.76 1.30
C LYS A 210 -21.35 -0.82 0.10
N ILE A 211 -20.20 -0.38 -0.40
CA ILE A 211 -20.08 0.43 -1.62
C ILE A 211 -20.53 -0.40 -2.83
N MET A 212 -20.04 -1.64 -2.96
CA MET A 212 -20.36 -2.52 -4.07
C MET A 212 -21.84 -2.96 -4.08
N GLU A 213 -22.43 -3.23 -2.91
CA GLU A 213 -23.84 -3.58 -2.79
C GLU A 213 -24.78 -2.43 -3.17
N LYS A 214 -24.33 -1.16 -3.03
CA LYS A 214 -25.12 0.03 -3.41
C LYS A 214 -24.87 0.52 -4.82
N LYS A 215 -23.90 -0.05 -5.51
CA LYS A 215 -23.58 0.33 -6.89
C LYS A 215 -24.60 -0.33 -7.80
N GLU A 216 -25.44 0.49 -8.44
CA GLU A 216 -26.36 0.04 -9.50
C GLU A 216 -25.53 -0.16 -10.79
N TYR A 217 -25.77 -1.27 -11.48
CA TYR A 217 -25.03 -1.69 -12.68
C TYR A 217 -25.91 -1.61 -13.92
#